data_b2b2e534d653a0f0e24e6d259dfd17e8
#
_entry.id   b2b2e534d653a0f0e24e6d259dfd17e8
#
_cell.length_a   1.000
_cell.length_b   1.000
_cell.length_c   1.000
_cell.angle_alpha   90.00
_cell.angle_beta   90.00
_cell.angle_gamma   90.00
#
_symmetry.space_group_name_H-M   'P 1'
#
loop_
_entity.id
_entity.type
_entity.pdbx_description
1 polymer ?
#
loop_
_entity_poly.entity_id
_entity_poly.type
_entity_poly.pdbx_seq_one_letter_code
_entity_poly.pdbx_strand_id
1 'polypeptide(L)'
;MENIDVRAVNEACTAPEMRYITRRLGNIRGKRLLDVGCGLGEASVYFALLGADVTSCDLSRGMLDAAGRLAGTNGVKVTTHLAAAEDMRLPPEARFDIIYAGNLLHHVDIDRTLSRIKPHLAPGGVMVTWDPLAYNPVINIYRAIATDVRTPDEHPLGVGDLRLFRKHFATVETRYFWLTTLLIFLIMVLAQRRNPNKERFWKVVVREERKWRRLYQPLEKLDRVLLVIFPPLRLLCWNAVVACSIPLIPDTGASQE
;
A
#
# COMPACT_ATOMS: atom_id res chain seq x y z
N MET A 1 19.37 -1.71 -13.07
CA MET A 1 18.10 -1.15 -12.53
C MET A 1 17.88 0.17 -13.24
N GLU A 2 16.72 0.36 -13.89
CA GLU A 2 16.35 1.66 -14.43
C GLU A 2 16.36 2.69 -13.31
N ASN A 3 16.81 3.90 -13.63
CA ASN A 3 16.85 5.02 -12.69
C ASN A 3 15.40 5.47 -12.42
N ILE A 4 14.76 4.87 -11.42
CA ILE A 4 13.36 5.15 -11.09
C ILE A 4 13.34 6.45 -10.29
N ASP A 5 12.65 7.46 -10.81
CA ASP A 5 12.28 8.63 -10.02
C ASP A 5 11.19 8.24 -9.01
N VAL A 6 11.64 7.92 -7.79
CA VAL A 6 10.78 7.45 -6.70
C VAL A 6 9.71 8.47 -6.34
N ARG A 7 10.00 9.78 -6.38
CA ARG A 7 9.00 10.82 -6.12
C ARG A 7 7.97 10.88 -7.23
N ALA A 8 8.39 10.95 -8.48
CA ALA A 8 7.49 11.02 -9.61
C ALA A 8 6.51 9.85 -9.65
N VAL A 9 6.97 8.63 -9.32
CA VAL A 9 6.11 7.43 -9.28
C VAL A 9 5.06 7.52 -8.16
N ASN A 10 5.45 7.90 -6.94
CA ASN A 10 4.55 7.91 -5.78
C ASN A 10 3.63 9.14 -5.74
N GLU A 11 4.04 10.26 -6.36
CA GLU A 11 3.28 11.51 -6.42
C GLU A 11 2.42 11.66 -7.70
N ALA A 12 2.54 10.71 -8.63
CA ALA A 12 1.76 10.72 -9.87
C ALA A 12 0.25 10.84 -9.61
N CYS A 13 -0.47 11.60 -10.45
CA CYS A 13 -1.92 11.69 -10.31
C CYS A 13 -2.60 10.33 -10.48
N THR A 14 -1.95 9.40 -11.17
CA THR A 14 -2.38 8.03 -11.39
C THR A 14 -1.90 7.04 -10.32
N ALA A 15 -1.37 7.52 -9.20
CA ALA A 15 -1.06 6.75 -7.99
C ALA A 15 -1.97 7.21 -6.82
N PRO A 16 -3.30 6.98 -6.90
CA PRO A 16 -4.26 7.55 -5.97
C PRO A 16 -4.11 7.03 -4.55
N GLU A 17 -3.68 5.76 -4.39
CA GLU A 17 -3.45 5.13 -3.10
C GLU A 17 -2.35 5.87 -2.33
N MET A 18 -1.19 6.05 -2.95
CA MET A 18 -0.04 6.72 -2.32
C MET A 18 -0.33 8.20 -2.03
N ARG A 19 -1.01 8.90 -2.95
CA ARG A 19 -1.47 10.28 -2.72
C ARG A 19 -2.43 10.39 -1.55
N TYR A 20 -3.34 9.43 -1.38
CA TYR A 20 -4.23 9.39 -0.23
C TYR A 20 -3.46 9.10 1.05
N ILE A 21 -2.60 8.06 1.04
CA ILE A 21 -1.78 7.66 2.18
C ILE A 21 -0.93 8.82 2.67
N THR A 22 -0.19 9.48 1.80
CA THR A 22 0.68 10.61 2.14
C THR A 22 -0.11 11.77 2.76
N ARG A 23 -1.27 12.11 2.19
CA ARG A 23 -2.15 13.13 2.76
C ARG A 23 -2.72 12.74 4.12
N ARG A 24 -3.07 11.47 4.31
CA ARG A 24 -3.62 10.94 5.56
C ARG A 24 -2.57 10.93 6.68
N LEU A 25 -1.32 10.61 6.35
CA LEU A 25 -0.21 10.60 7.29
C LEU A 25 0.28 12.02 7.63
N GLY A 26 0.11 12.99 6.74
CA GLY A 26 0.54 14.38 6.94
C GLY A 26 2.06 14.52 7.00
N ASN A 27 2.57 15.32 7.92
CA ASN A 27 4.00 15.49 8.12
C ASN A 27 4.59 14.30 8.89
N ILE A 28 5.43 13.53 8.18
CA ILE A 28 6.09 12.32 8.73
C ILE A 28 7.58 12.53 9.04
N ARG A 29 8.09 13.75 8.94
CA ARG A 29 9.50 14.04 9.25
C ARG A 29 9.83 13.64 10.68
N GLY A 30 10.90 12.83 10.83
CA GLY A 30 11.35 12.30 12.12
C GLY A 30 10.46 11.21 12.72
N LYS A 31 9.38 10.79 12.04
CA LYS A 31 8.56 9.66 12.46
C LYS A 31 9.26 8.35 12.16
N ARG A 32 9.17 7.40 13.10
CA ARG A 32 9.64 6.01 12.88
C ARG A 32 8.61 5.26 12.06
N LEU A 33 9.02 4.74 10.93
CA LEU A 33 8.15 4.02 10.00
C LEU A 33 8.67 2.62 9.76
N LEU A 34 7.82 1.61 9.94
CA LEU A 34 8.06 0.23 9.53
C LEU A 34 7.35 -0.02 8.20
N ASP A 35 8.10 -0.40 7.17
CA ASP A 35 7.59 -0.86 5.88
C ASP A 35 7.66 -2.38 5.82
N VAL A 36 6.50 -3.03 5.91
CA VAL A 36 6.36 -4.49 5.96
C VAL A 36 6.12 -5.03 4.55
N GLY A 37 6.99 -5.93 4.10
CA GLY A 37 6.97 -6.44 2.73
C GLY A 37 7.43 -5.37 1.74
N CYS A 38 8.58 -4.74 2.02
CA CYS A 38 9.05 -3.57 1.28
C CYS A 38 9.39 -3.84 -0.19
N GLY A 39 9.57 -5.11 -0.59
CA GLY A 39 9.99 -5.49 -1.95
C GLY A 39 11.25 -4.74 -2.39
N LEU A 40 11.20 -4.08 -3.54
CA LEU A 40 12.33 -3.29 -4.07
C LEU A 40 12.60 -1.98 -3.32
N GLY A 41 11.79 -1.63 -2.32
CA GLY A 41 11.99 -0.47 -1.45
C GLY A 41 11.48 0.85 -2.04
N GLU A 42 10.67 0.84 -3.09
CA GLU A 42 10.14 2.06 -3.72
C GLU A 42 9.38 2.93 -2.69
N ALA A 43 8.53 2.31 -1.85
CA ALA A 43 7.79 3.02 -0.79
C ALA A 43 8.71 3.42 0.38
N SER A 44 9.59 2.52 0.84
CA SER A 44 10.56 2.82 1.89
C SER A 44 11.39 4.05 1.58
N VAL A 45 11.95 4.10 0.35
CA VAL A 45 12.78 5.24 -0.10
C VAL A 45 11.93 6.50 -0.22
N TYR A 46 10.70 6.40 -0.70
CA TYR A 46 9.79 7.54 -0.77
C TYR A 46 9.51 8.15 0.61
N PHE A 47 9.18 7.32 1.61
CA PHE A 47 8.97 7.81 2.97
C PHE A 47 10.25 8.38 3.60
N ALA A 48 11.41 7.79 3.32
CA ALA A 48 12.70 8.33 3.76
C ALA A 48 12.98 9.71 3.12
N LEU A 49 12.65 9.90 1.84
CA LEU A 49 12.72 11.20 1.14
C LEU A 49 11.77 12.25 1.74
N LEU A 50 10.67 11.82 2.37
CA LEU A 50 9.77 12.69 3.15
C LEU A 50 10.28 12.95 4.57
N GLY A 51 11.41 12.36 4.95
CA GLY A 51 12.11 12.58 6.22
C GLY A 51 11.74 11.62 7.35
N ALA A 52 11.06 10.51 7.06
CA ALA A 52 10.82 9.46 8.05
C ALA A 52 12.12 8.66 8.33
N ASP A 53 12.23 8.12 9.54
CA ASP A 53 13.20 7.09 9.91
C ASP A 53 12.60 5.73 9.58
N VAL A 54 13.09 5.10 8.49
CA VAL A 54 12.44 3.94 7.88
C VAL A 54 13.19 2.65 8.18
N THR A 55 12.44 1.66 8.71
CA THR A 55 12.84 0.26 8.76
C THR A 55 12.08 -0.51 7.70
N SER A 56 12.81 -1.08 6.74
CA SER A 56 12.27 -1.90 5.64
C SER A 56 12.36 -3.37 6.01
N CYS A 57 11.25 -4.08 6.00
CA CYS A 57 11.18 -5.50 6.29
C CYS A 57 10.74 -6.28 5.05
N ASP A 58 11.42 -7.39 4.75
CA ASP A 58 11.05 -8.33 3.68
C ASP A 58 11.58 -9.73 4.01
N LEU A 59 10.93 -10.76 3.46
CA LEU A 59 11.38 -12.14 3.60
C LEU A 59 12.58 -12.47 2.68
N SER A 60 12.81 -11.65 1.66
CA SER A 60 13.86 -11.84 0.65
C SER A 60 15.05 -10.94 0.90
N ARG A 61 16.22 -11.53 1.17
CA ARG A 61 17.49 -10.80 1.25
C ARG A 61 17.75 -9.99 0.00
N GLY A 62 17.49 -10.56 -1.18
CA GLY A 62 17.70 -9.86 -2.45
C GLY A 62 16.83 -8.62 -2.62
N MET A 63 15.60 -8.60 -2.09
CA MET A 63 14.74 -7.42 -2.05
C MET A 63 15.30 -6.36 -1.12
N LEU A 64 15.74 -6.73 0.09
CA LEU A 64 16.37 -5.80 1.03
C LEU A 64 17.65 -5.19 0.47
N ASP A 65 18.48 -5.97 -0.20
CA ASP A 65 19.68 -5.46 -0.87
C ASP A 65 19.33 -4.48 -2.00
N ALA A 66 18.25 -4.74 -2.73
CA ALA A 66 17.75 -3.83 -3.76
C ALA A 66 17.22 -2.53 -3.14
N ALA A 67 16.47 -2.61 -2.06
CA ALA A 67 15.95 -1.45 -1.31
C ALA A 67 17.11 -0.58 -0.77
N GLY A 68 18.15 -1.22 -0.21
CA GLY A 68 19.36 -0.52 0.25
C GLY A 68 20.10 0.21 -0.87
N ARG A 69 20.25 -0.43 -2.05
CA ARG A 69 20.85 0.21 -3.24
C ARG A 69 20.01 1.38 -3.74
N LEU A 70 18.67 1.20 -3.79
CA LEU A 70 17.77 2.27 -4.20
C LEU A 70 17.83 3.46 -3.23
N ALA A 71 17.89 3.21 -1.93
CA ALA A 71 18.06 4.24 -0.91
C ALA A 71 19.36 5.02 -1.10
N GLY A 72 20.50 4.32 -1.28
CA GLY A 72 21.80 4.94 -1.55
C GLY A 72 21.79 5.82 -2.81
N THR A 73 21.17 5.35 -3.90
CA THR A 73 21.05 6.11 -5.15
C THR A 73 20.21 7.39 -4.97
N ASN A 74 19.25 7.39 -4.04
CA ASN A 74 18.39 8.55 -3.73
C ASN A 74 18.94 9.41 -2.58
N GLY A 75 20.15 9.12 -2.05
CA GLY A 75 20.78 9.90 -0.99
C GLY A 75 20.08 9.79 0.38
N VAL A 76 19.31 8.73 0.62
CA VAL A 76 18.66 8.44 1.89
C VAL A 76 19.14 7.13 2.49
N LYS A 77 18.81 6.90 3.77
CA LYS A 77 19.11 5.65 4.46
C LYS A 77 17.81 4.95 4.85
N VAL A 78 17.84 3.61 4.76
CA VAL A 78 16.80 2.74 5.32
C VAL A 78 17.48 1.63 6.12
N THR A 79 16.92 1.30 7.27
CA THR A 79 17.35 0.13 8.05
C THR A 79 16.65 -1.09 7.48
N THR A 80 17.35 -2.20 7.28
CA THR A 80 16.76 -3.42 6.73
C THR A 80 16.59 -4.50 7.79
N HIS A 81 15.47 -5.20 7.76
CA HIS A 81 15.14 -6.30 8.67
C HIS A 81 14.64 -7.52 7.88
N LEU A 82 15.36 -8.63 7.93
CA LEU A 82 15.00 -9.86 7.23
C LEU A 82 14.02 -10.68 8.06
N ALA A 83 12.75 -10.67 7.66
CA ALA A 83 11.70 -11.50 8.29
C ALA A 83 10.49 -11.66 7.37
N ALA A 84 9.78 -12.78 7.50
CA ALA A 84 8.42 -12.90 6.98
C ALA A 84 7.46 -12.07 7.85
N ALA A 85 6.44 -11.46 7.22
CA ALA A 85 5.47 -10.62 7.91
C ALA A 85 4.72 -11.38 9.03
N GLU A 86 4.38 -12.64 8.77
CA GLU A 86 3.65 -13.54 9.68
C GLU A 86 4.48 -14.03 10.87
N ASP A 87 5.80 -14.00 10.75
CA ASP A 87 6.75 -14.46 11.76
C ASP A 87 7.72 -13.36 12.22
N MET A 88 7.37 -12.09 11.96
CA MET A 88 8.21 -10.97 12.32
C MET A 88 8.53 -10.94 13.81
N ARG A 89 9.83 -10.90 14.11
CA ARG A 89 10.35 -10.78 15.46
C ARG A 89 11.18 -9.50 15.55
N LEU A 90 10.55 -8.46 16.03
CA LEU A 90 11.23 -7.21 16.40
C LEU A 90 11.49 -7.21 17.90
N PRO A 91 12.47 -6.42 18.40
CA PRO A 91 12.64 -6.20 19.83
C PRO A 91 11.31 -5.80 20.48
N PRO A 92 10.95 -6.35 21.65
CA PRO A 92 9.65 -6.09 22.30
C PRO A 92 9.38 -4.59 22.52
N GLU A 93 10.44 -3.79 22.72
CA GLU A 93 10.39 -2.33 22.92
C GLU A 93 10.31 -1.54 21.62
N ALA A 94 10.54 -2.15 20.45
CA ALA A 94 10.47 -1.45 19.17
C ALA A 94 9.07 -0.91 18.95
N ARG A 95 8.99 0.40 18.69
CA ARG A 95 7.73 1.11 18.41
C ARG A 95 7.88 1.98 17.19
N PHE A 96 6.83 1.99 16.38
CA PHE A 96 6.75 2.79 15.15
C PHE A 96 5.53 3.70 15.20
N ASP A 97 5.71 4.94 14.82
CA ASP A 97 4.62 5.90 14.68
C ASP A 97 3.73 5.55 13.49
N ILE A 98 4.34 4.89 12.50
CA ILE A 98 3.67 4.47 11.27
C ILE A 98 4.09 3.02 10.95
N ILE A 99 3.10 2.16 10.67
CA ILE A 99 3.33 0.86 10.05
C ILE A 99 2.67 0.91 8.67
N TYR A 100 3.46 0.68 7.64
CA TYR A 100 3.00 0.60 6.26
C TYR A 100 3.13 -0.84 5.76
N ALA A 101 2.10 -1.32 5.04
CA ALA A 101 2.10 -2.63 4.41
C ALA A 101 1.39 -2.50 3.04
N GLY A 102 2.12 -2.05 2.04
CA GLY A 102 1.55 -1.79 0.72
C GLY A 102 1.66 -2.98 -0.20
N ASN A 103 0.50 -3.43 -0.75
CA ASN A 103 0.44 -4.52 -1.71
C ASN A 103 1.08 -5.83 -1.18
N LEU A 104 0.83 -6.11 0.10
CA LEU A 104 1.39 -7.24 0.84
C LEU A 104 0.32 -8.21 1.35
N LEU A 105 -0.78 -7.68 1.92
CA LEU A 105 -1.67 -8.52 2.73
C LEU A 105 -2.42 -9.58 1.92
N HIS A 106 -2.51 -9.41 0.61
CA HIS A 106 -3.06 -10.41 -0.28
C HIS A 106 -2.10 -11.58 -0.61
N HIS A 107 -0.90 -11.62 0.00
CA HIS A 107 0.08 -12.71 -0.11
C HIS A 107 0.29 -13.47 1.20
N VAL A 108 -0.31 -13.03 2.31
CA VAL A 108 0.00 -13.53 3.66
C VAL A 108 -1.26 -13.83 4.46
N ASP A 109 -1.11 -14.58 5.54
CA ASP A 109 -2.17 -14.69 6.56
C ASP A 109 -2.32 -13.35 7.28
N ILE A 110 -3.43 -12.67 6.98
CA ILE A 110 -3.72 -11.30 7.47
C ILE A 110 -3.86 -11.29 8.99
N ASP A 111 -4.60 -12.23 9.57
CA ASP A 111 -4.85 -12.27 11.02
C ASP A 111 -3.55 -12.47 11.80
N ARG A 112 -2.72 -13.40 11.33
CA ARG A 112 -1.40 -13.68 11.90
C ARG A 112 -0.47 -12.47 11.73
N THR A 113 -0.40 -11.88 10.54
CA THR A 113 0.42 -10.70 10.27
C THR A 113 0.02 -9.53 11.17
N LEU A 114 -1.28 -9.19 11.25
CA LEU A 114 -1.76 -8.11 12.10
C LEU A 114 -1.45 -8.36 13.57
N SER A 115 -1.56 -9.60 14.05
CA SER A 115 -1.21 -9.98 15.42
C SER A 115 0.28 -9.75 15.71
N ARG A 116 1.17 -9.92 14.73
CA ARG A 116 2.61 -9.73 14.89
C ARG A 116 3.04 -8.27 14.84
N ILE A 117 2.46 -7.47 13.96
CA ILE A 117 2.89 -6.08 13.75
C ILE A 117 2.21 -5.08 14.69
N LYS A 118 0.95 -5.32 15.07
CA LYS A 118 0.18 -4.42 15.95
C LYS A 118 0.88 -4.07 17.27
N PRO A 119 1.54 -5.00 17.99
CA PRO A 119 2.24 -4.66 19.23
C PRO A 119 3.37 -3.63 19.07
N HIS A 120 3.86 -3.46 17.85
CA HIS A 120 4.91 -2.49 17.51
C HIS A 120 4.38 -1.13 17.06
N LEU A 121 3.06 -0.94 17.00
CA LEU A 121 2.47 0.36 16.75
C LEU A 121 2.53 1.22 18.03
N ALA A 122 3.12 2.40 17.93
CA ALA A 122 3.19 3.33 19.04
C ALA A 122 1.78 3.82 19.45
N PRO A 123 1.56 4.23 20.72
CA PRO A 123 0.33 4.93 21.10
C PRO A 123 0.07 6.15 20.20
N GLY A 124 -1.14 6.25 19.64
CA GLY A 124 -1.48 7.26 18.64
C GLY A 124 -0.88 7.05 17.25
N GLY A 125 -0.16 5.96 17.04
CA GLY A 125 0.37 5.58 15.73
C GLY A 125 -0.71 5.13 14.75
N VAL A 126 -0.33 5.08 13.47
CA VAL A 126 -1.23 4.69 12.37
C VAL A 126 -0.61 3.54 11.59
N MET A 127 -1.37 2.46 11.43
CA MET A 127 -1.09 1.45 10.42
C MET A 127 -1.86 1.80 9.15
N VAL A 128 -1.20 1.73 8.00
CA VAL A 128 -1.84 1.92 6.70
C VAL A 128 -1.39 0.86 5.72
N THR A 129 -2.35 0.28 5.00
CA THR A 129 -2.11 -0.70 3.93
C THR A 129 -2.92 -0.34 2.70
N TRP A 130 -2.51 -0.85 1.56
CA TRP A 130 -3.35 -0.89 0.37
C TRP A 130 -3.15 -2.22 -0.35
N ASP A 131 -4.25 -2.80 -0.80
CA ASP A 131 -4.26 -4.12 -1.43
C ASP A 131 -5.40 -4.22 -2.46
N PRO A 132 -5.28 -5.12 -3.46
CA PRO A 132 -6.32 -5.36 -4.43
C PRO A 132 -7.52 -6.07 -3.83
N LEU A 133 -8.73 -5.71 -4.31
CA LEU A 133 -9.99 -6.36 -3.96
C LEU A 133 -10.34 -7.52 -4.90
N ALA A 134 -11.15 -8.46 -4.41
CA ALA A 134 -11.50 -9.69 -5.10
C ALA A 134 -12.61 -9.53 -6.16
N TYR A 135 -13.45 -8.48 -6.11
CA TYR A 135 -14.76 -8.51 -6.75
C TYR A 135 -14.84 -7.78 -8.10
N ASN A 136 -13.79 -7.06 -8.51
CA ASN A 136 -13.82 -6.33 -9.78
C ASN A 136 -13.74 -7.28 -10.99
N PRO A 137 -14.75 -7.33 -11.88
CA PRO A 137 -14.75 -8.26 -13.01
C PRO A 137 -13.67 -7.96 -14.04
N VAL A 138 -13.37 -6.68 -14.30
CA VAL A 138 -12.31 -6.27 -15.26
C VAL A 138 -10.95 -6.74 -14.77
N ILE A 139 -10.66 -6.54 -13.48
CA ILE A 139 -9.41 -7.00 -12.89
C ILE A 139 -9.35 -8.52 -12.80
N ASN A 140 -10.45 -9.21 -12.56
CA ASN A 140 -10.48 -10.66 -12.54
C ASN A 140 -10.20 -11.26 -13.94
N ILE A 141 -10.73 -10.65 -15.00
CA ILE A 141 -10.37 -11.01 -16.38
C ILE A 141 -8.87 -10.70 -16.63
N TYR A 142 -8.39 -9.53 -16.24
CA TYR A 142 -6.97 -9.18 -16.34
C TYR A 142 -6.09 -10.21 -15.62
N ARG A 143 -6.45 -10.62 -14.40
CA ARG A 143 -5.74 -11.63 -13.61
C ARG A 143 -5.73 -13.00 -14.29
N ALA A 144 -6.85 -13.38 -14.92
CA ALA A 144 -6.94 -14.66 -15.66
C ALA A 144 -6.04 -14.70 -16.90
N ILE A 145 -5.77 -13.54 -17.50
CA ILE A 145 -4.92 -13.42 -18.71
C ILE A 145 -3.45 -13.19 -18.31
N ALA A 146 -3.18 -12.38 -17.29
CA ALA A 146 -1.84 -11.92 -16.90
C ALA A 146 -1.12 -12.93 -15.97
N THR A 147 -1.06 -14.19 -16.34
CA THR A 147 -0.51 -15.29 -15.52
C THR A 147 1.00 -15.20 -15.31
N ASP A 148 1.74 -14.68 -16.29
CA ASP A 148 3.22 -14.64 -16.26
C ASP A 148 3.79 -13.54 -15.36
N VAL A 149 2.97 -12.57 -14.97
CA VAL A 149 3.39 -11.41 -14.16
C VAL A 149 2.86 -11.45 -12.72
N ARG A 150 2.15 -12.54 -12.37
CA ARG A 150 1.55 -12.75 -11.05
C ARG A 150 2.21 -13.89 -10.31
N THR A 151 2.09 -13.88 -8.98
CA THR A 151 2.49 -14.99 -8.13
C THR A 151 1.28 -15.90 -7.83
N PRO A 152 1.48 -17.24 -7.69
CA PRO A 152 0.38 -18.19 -7.49
C PRO A 152 -0.36 -18.02 -6.15
N ASP A 153 0.27 -17.39 -5.18
CA ASP A 153 -0.17 -17.19 -3.80
C ASP A 153 -1.03 -15.93 -3.58
N GLU A 154 -1.35 -15.19 -4.65
CA GLU A 154 -2.18 -13.98 -4.53
C GLU A 154 -3.63 -14.29 -4.17
N HIS A 155 -4.10 -13.79 -3.04
CA HIS A 155 -5.48 -13.83 -2.56
C HIS A 155 -6.04 -12.43 -2.36
N PRO A 156 -6.65 -11.80 -3.41
CA PRO A 156 -7.20 -10.45 -3.27
C PRO A 156 -8.21 -10.35 -2.13
N LEU A 157 -8.23 -9.20 -1.44
CA LEU A 157 -9.01 -9.01 -0.22
C LEU A 157 -10.51 -9.09 -0.48
N GLY A 158 -11.17 -9.95 0.30
CA GLY A 158 -12.62 -10.03 0.38
C GLY A 158 -13.19 -9.21 1.55
N VAL A 159 -14.52 -9.23 1.68
CA VAL A 159 -15.22 -8.58 2.80
C VAL A 159 -14.81 -9.19 4.15
N GLY A 160 -14.53 -10.50 4.18
CA GLY A 160 -14.04 -11.21 5.37
C GLY A 160 -12.73 -10.61 5.86
N ASP A 161 -11.79 -10.42 4.93
CA ASP A 161 -10.45 -9.87 5.24
C ASP A 161 -10.53 -8.44 5.75
N LEU A 162 -11.40 -7.60 5.16
CA LEU A 162 -11.64 -6.24 5.64
C LEU A 162 -12.23 -6.20 7.07
N ARG A 163 -12.93 -7.25 7.50
CA ARG A 163 -13.44 -7.37 8.88
C ARG A 163 -12.35 -7.70 9.88
N LEU A 164 -11.27 -8.41 9.47
CA LEU A 164 -10.14 -8.74 10.35
C LEU A 164 -9.48 -7.50 10.93
N PHE A 165 -9.40 -6.40 10.15
CA PHE A 165 -8.86 -5.15 10.69
C PHE A 165 -9.63 -4.65 11.91
N ARG A 166 -10.97 -4.78 11.93
CA ARG A 166 -11.81 -4.37 13.07
C ARG A 166 -11.67 -5.27 14.29
N LYS A 167 -11.16 -6.49 14.13
CA LYS A 167 -10.79 -7.38 15.23
C LYS A 167 -9.55 -6.87 15.95
N HIS A 168 -8.61 -6.28 15.20
CA HIS A 168 -7.31 -5.84 15.73
C HIS A 168 -7.28 -4.38 16.15
N PHE A 169 -8.04 -3.49 15.49
CA PHE A 169 -7.94 -2.05 15.68
C PHE A 169 -9.28 -1.44 16.06
N ALA A 170 -9.24 -0.43 16.95
CA ALA A 170 -10.44 0.27 17.38
C ALA A 170 -11.00 1.21 16.30
N THR A 171 -10.12 1.82 15.51
CA THR A 171 -10.52 2.67 14.39
C THR A 171 -10.01 2.08 13.10
N VAL A 172 -10.93 1.91 12.12
CA VAL A 172 -10.62 1.39 10.79
C VAL A 172 -11.33 2.26 9.76
N GLU A 173 -10.55 2.97 8.97
CA GLU A 173 -11.03 3.77 7.84
C GLU A 173 -10.61 3.09 6.55
N THR A 174 -11.55 2.93 5.60
CA THR A 174 -11.29 2.31 4.30
C THR A 174 -11.61 3.29 3.17
N ARG A 175 -10.71 3.43 2.21
CA ARG A 175 -10.91 4.19 0.96
C ARG A 175 -10.68 3.28 -0.25
N TYR A 176 -11.44 3.54 -1.30
CA TYR A 176 -11.52 2.67 -2.46
C TYR A 176 -11.11 3.43 -3.71
N PHE A 177 -10.38 2.77 -4.61
CA PHE A 177 -9.78 3.37 -5.80
C PHE A 177 -9.93 2.46 -7.01
N TRP A 178 -9.90 3.07 -8.20
CA TRP A 178 -9.94 2.38 -9.47
C TRP A 178 -11.28 1.66 -9.73
N LEU A 179 -12.35 2.43 -9.92
CA LEU A 179 -13.63 1.95 -10.41
C LEU A 179 -13.74 2.22 -11.93
N THR A 180 -14.17 3.42 -12.32
CA THR A 180 -14.27 3.81 -13.74
C THR A 180 -12.90 4.15 -14.35
N THR A 181 -11.93 4.55 -13.55
CA THR A 181 -10.54 4.75 -13.95
C THR A 181 -9.89 3.50 -14.56
N LEU A 182 -10.41 2.29 -14.30
CA LEU A 182 -10.00 1.04 -14.97
C LEU A 182 -10.30 1.02 -16.47
N LEU A 183 -11.11 1.96 -17.00
CA LEU A 183 -11.28 2.16 -18.43
C LEU A 183 -9.92 2.33 -19.15
N ILE A 184 -8.92 2.90 -18.47
CA ILE A 184 -7.57 3.03 -19.00
C ILE A 184 -6.97 1.65 -19.35
N PHE A 185 -7.18 0.64 -18.51
CA PHE A 185 -6.68 -0.72 -18.79
C PHE A 185 -7.39 -1.33 -20.00
N LEU A 186 -8.69 -1.10 -20.15
CA LEU A 186 -9.43 -1.53 -21.34
C LEU A 186 -8.90 -0.86 -22.61
N ILE A 187 -8.60 0.44 -22.56
CA ILE A 187 -8.00 1.17 -23.69
C ILE A 187 -6.60 0.60 -24.01
N MET A 188 -5.78 0.28 -23.00
CA MET A 188 -4.45 -0.33 -23.19
C MET A 188 -4.56 -1.66 -23.92
N VAL A 189 -5.53 -2.51 -23.54
CA VAL A 189 -5.74 -3.81 -24.22
C VAL A 189 -6.37 -3.63 -25.60
N LEU A 190 -7.53 -2.99 -25.67
CA LEU A 190 -8.37 -3.01 -26.87
C LEU A 190 -7.88 -2.05 -27.95
N ALA A 191 -7.49 -0.82 -27.59
CA ALA A 191 -7.07 0.19 -28.54
C ALA A 191 -5.55 0.19 -28.79
N GLN A 192 -4.73 -0.02 -27.74
CA GLN A 192 -3.28 -0.01 -27.87
C GLN A 192 -2.69 -1.42 -28.10
N ARG A 193 -3.52 -2.47 -28.00
CA ARG A 193 -3.13 -3.87 -28.18
C ARG A 193 -1.94 -4.30 -27.31
N ARG A 194 -1.83 -3.70 -26.09
CA ARG A 194 -0.78 -4.06 -25.14
C ARG A 194 -1.06 -5.43 -24.53
N ASN A 195 0.01 -6.18 -24.30
CA ASN A 195 -0.08 -7.52 -23.74
C ASN A 195 0.09 -7.48 -22.21
N PRO A 196 -0.94 -7.86 -21.40
CA PRO A 196 -0.87 -7.84 -19.95
C PRO A 196 0.16 -8.83 -19.36
N ASN A 197 0.60 -9.85 -20.11
CA ASN A 197 1.67 -10.77 -19.70
C ASN A 197 3.07 -10.17 -19.86
N LYS A 198 3.24 -9.12 -20.66
CA LYS A 198 4.53 -8.48 -20.90
C LYS A 198 4.74 -7.23 -20.07
N GLU A 199 3.64 -6.59 -19.62
CA GLU A 199 3.68 -5.30 -18.96
C GLU A 199 2.74 -5.29 -17.75
N ARG A 200 3.24 -4.80 -16.61
CA ARG A 200 2.40 -4.50 -15.44
C ARG A 200 1.69 -3.17 -15.68
N PHE A 201 0.45 -3.20 -16.13
CA PHE A 201 -0.33 -2.02 -16.57
C PHE A 201 -0.36 -0.91 -15.54
N TRP A 202 -0.48 -1.23 -14.26
CA TRP A 202 -0.47 -0.24 -13.20
C TRP A 202 0.86 0.54 -13.13
N LYS A 203 2.02 -0.14 -13.31
CA LYS A 203 3.33 0.54 -13.38
C LYS A 203 3.43 1.41 -14.64
N VAL A 204 2.88 0.94 -15.76
CA VAL A 204 2.88 1.69 -17.02
C VAL A 204 2.03 2.96 -16.90
N VAL A 205 0.84 2.87 -16.33
CA VAL A 205 -0.07 4.02 -16.15
C VAL A 205 0.58 5.10 -15.29
N VAL A 206 1.30 4.71 -14.24
CA VAL A 206 2.05 5.65 -13.38
C VAL A 206 3.23 6.27 -14.15
N ARG A 207 4.03 5.48 -14.85
CA ARG A 207 5.17 6.00 -15.65
C ARG A 207 4.72 6.89 -16.81
N GLU A 208 3.61 6.57 -17.45
CA GLU A 208 3.03 7.35 -18.56
C GLU A 208 1.99 8.37 -18.06
N GLU A 209 2.10 8.87 -16.82
CA GLU A 209 1.12 9.76 -16.20
C GLU A 209 0.69 10.92 -17.09
N ARG A 210 1.64 11.59 -17.76
CA ARG A 210 1.37 12.75 -18.64
C ARG A 210 0.37 12.41 -19.74
N LYS A 211 0.45 11.19 -20.29
CA LYS A 211 -0.43 10.69 -21.34
C LYS A 211 -1.84 10.44 -20.81
N TRP A 212 -1.93 9.87 -19.60
CA TRP A 212 -3.19 9.43 -19.03
C TRP A 212 -3.91 10.50 -18.21
N ARG A 213 -3.22 11.53 -17.75
CA ARG A 213 -3.74 12.58 -16.85
C ARG A 213 -5.08 13.17 -17.32
N ARG A 214 -5.21 13.51 -18.63
CA ARG A 214 -6.42 14.13 -19.18
C ARG A 214 -7.65 13.22 -19.10
N LEU A 215 -7.47 11.91 -19.18
CA LEU A 215 -8.53 10.93 -19.04
C LEU A 215 -8.74 10.53 -17.59
N TYR A 216 -7.64 10.33 -16.86
CA TYR A 216 -7.66 9.83 -15.49
C TYR A 216 -8.37 10.78 -14.52
N GLN A 217 -8.06 12.08 -14.56
CA GLN A 217 -8.59 13.04 -13.60
C GLN A 217 -10.13 13.17 -13.60
N PRO A 218 -10.82 13.29 -14.77
CA PRO A 218 -12.28 13.30 -14.77
C PRO A 218 -12.88 11.97 -14.30
N LEU A 219 -12.30 10.82 -14.67
CA LEU A 219 -12.74 9.50 -14.19
C LEU A 219 -12.55 9.35 -12.68
N GLU A 220 -11.44 9.82 -12.11
CA GLU A 220 -11.23 9.82 -10.65
C GLU A 220 -12.24 10.70 -9.91
N LYS A 221 -12.67 11.83 -10.52
CA LYS A 221 -13.75 12.66 -9.97
C LYS A 221 -15.07 11.91 -10.01
N LEU A 222 -15.37 11.24 -11.12
CA LEU A 222 -16.56 10.41 -11.27
C LEU A 222 -16.57 9.27 -10.24
N ASP A 223 -15.44 8.56 -10.07
CA ASP A 223 -15.31 7.52 -9.04
C ASP A 223 -15.68 8.05 -7.66
N ARG A 224 -15.14 9.22 -7.28
CA ARG A 224 -15.45 9.83 -5.97
C ARG A 224 -16.95 10.09 -5.78
N VAL A 225 -17.63 10.57 -6.81
CA VAL A 225 -19.08 10.84 -6.76
C VAL A 225 -19.86 9.52 -6.66
N LEU A 226 -19.57 8.56 -7.54
CA LEU A 226 -20.25 7.28 -7.58
C LEU A 226 -20.11 6.49 -6.28
N LEU A 227 -18.92 6.49 -5.67
CA LEU A 227 -18.64 5.77 -4.43
C LEU A 227 -19.30 6.39 -3.19
N VAL A 228 -19.73 7.67 -3.27
CA VAL A 228 -20.56 8.33 -2.25
C VAL A 228 -22.04 8.00 -2.46
N ILE A 229 -22.54 8.14 -3.69
CA ILE A 229 -23.95 7.96 -4.01
C ILE A 229 -24.37 6.48 -3.95
N PHE A 230 -23.48 5.58 -4.43
CA PHE A 230 -23.73 4.14 -4.50
C PHE A 230 -22.65 3.35 -3.74
N PRO A 231 -22.73 3.28 -2.38
CA PRO A 231 -21.71 2.61 -1.56
C PRO A 231 -21.38 1.16 -1.95
N PRO A 232 -22.32 0.33 -2.44
CA PRO A 232 -21.99 -1.02 -2.88
C PRO A 232 -20.93 -1.10 -3.98
N LEU A 233 -20.80 -0.07 -4.83
CA LEU A 233 -19.76 0.01 -5.86
C LEU A 233 -18.34 0.01 -5.30
N ARG A 234 -18.16 0.30 -4.00
CA ARG A 234 -16.86 0.23 -3.31
C ARG A 234 -16.22 -1.14 -3.44
N LEU A 235 -17.01 -2.20 -3.42
CA LEU A 235 -16.50 -3.57 -3.59
C LEU A 235 -16.05 -3.87 -5.02
N LEU A 236 -16.52 -3.09 -6.01
CA LEU A 236 -16.10 -3.21 -7.40
C LEU A 236 -14.88 -2.34 -7.73
N CYS A 237 -14.31 -1.63 -6.78
CA CYS A 237 -13.00 -0.98 -6.96
C CYS A 237 -11.89 -2.03 -7.07
N TRP A 238 -10.81 -1.66 -7.74
CA TRP A 238 -9.65 -2.55 -7.78
C TRP A 238 -8.92 -2.60 -6.46
N ASN A 239 -8.62 -1.44 -5.86
CA ASN A 239 -7.81 -1.34 -4.66
C ASN A 239 -8.58 -0.70 -3.50
N ALA A 240 -8.23 -1.13 -2.29
CA ALA A 240 -8.63 -0.48 -1.06
C ALA A 240 -7.39 -0.05 -0.26
N VAL A 241 -7.43 1.16 0.29
CA VAL A 241 -6.51 1.60 1.35
C VAL A 241 -7.24 1.46 2.67
N VAL A 242 -6.61 0.79 3.64
CA VAL A 242 -7.13 0.66 5.00
C VAL A 242 -6.18 1.38 5.94
N ALA A 243 -6.69 2.35 6.68
CA ALA A 243 -5.96 3.06 7.73
C ALA A 243 -6.55 2.69 9.09
N CYS A 244 -5.67 2.25 9.99
CA CYS A 244 -6.05 1.74 11.31
C CYS A 244 -5.30 2.51 12.40
N SER A 245 -5.92 2.69 13.55
CA SER A 245 -5.25 3.26 14.73
C SER A 245 -5.71 2.58 16.02
N ILE A 246 -4.81 2.61 17.00
CA ILE A 246 -5.11 2.26 18.38
C ILE A 246 -5.42 3.59 19.10
N PRO A 247 -6.47 3.68 19.94
CA PRO A 247 -6.70 4.87 20.74
C PRO A 247 -5.45 5.18 21.59
N LEU A 248 -5.19 6.46 21.81
CA LEU A 248 -4.30 6.86 22.89
C LEU A 248 -4.88 6.26 24.18
N ILE A 249 -4.08 5.49 24.91
CA ILE A 249 -4.45 5.08 26.26
C ILE A 249 -4.56 6.39 27.05
N PRO A 250 -5.72 6.76 27.61
CA PRO A 250 -5.79 7.90 28.51
C PRO A 250 -4.72 7.66 29.58
N ASP A 251 -3.93 8.69 29.84
CA ASP A 251 -2.98 8.69 30.95
C ASP A 251 -3.83 8.46 32.21
N THR A 252 -3.96 7.22 32.63
CA THR A 252 -4.54 6.90 33.94
C THR A 252 -3.49 7.37 34.91
N GLY A 253 -3.59 8.68 35.25
CA GLY A 253 -2.77 9.29 36.27
C GLY A 253 -2.67 8.33 37.44
N ALA A 254 -1.48 7.78 37.64
CA ALA A 254 -1.16 7.06 38.85
C ALA A 254 -1.39 8.03 40.00
N SER A 255 -2.53 7.91 40.63
CA SER A 255 -2.74 8.40 41.98
C SER A 255 -1.69 7.68 42.83
N GLN A 256 -0.60 8.38 43.09
CA GLN A 256 0.27 8.01 44.21
C GLN A 256 -0.52 8.34 45.47
N GLU A 257 -0.97 7.35 46.16
CA GLU A 257 -1.13 7.34 47.60
C GLU A 257 -0.04 6.48 48.22
#